data_96775476c162b341d6f3673bfd4d203f
#
_entry.id   96775476c162b341d6f3673bfd4d203f
#
_cell.length_a   1.000
_cell.length_b   1.000
_cell.length_c   1.000
_cell.angle_alpha   90.00
_cell.angle_beta   90.00
_cell.angle_gamma   90.00
#
_symmetry.space_group_name_H-M   'P 1'
#
loop_
_entity.id
_entity.type
_entity.pdbx_description
1 polymer ?
#
loop_
_entity_poly.entity_id
_entity_poly.type
_entity_poly.pdbx_seq_one_letter_code
_entity_poly.pdbx_strand_id
1 'polypeptide(L)'
;RALYINFCMRNPNLKQGTESFAEALLNDEYYNAIRAKYGYAVTGHKCQGGEWGKVFVDYTGRTGLDDDSLRWAYTATTRAQKTLYVTNLPHITPFSKFRIEPIQKCKNIAPECRILNEVPPTPFHNKNVDNGIRAKYHCIAKNMEYIPYRIISVQSRPYLEIYNIQTPDGVDRYDLFYKAGDIFQPAKAASPNQHTPLIEIMLNDEQGMSYKYNYIPSDESHCKLLDLIRSACDTISVQITNVVEHAEDFSTTYYMRTSGTFSYIKVYVNSDGFITYAKPMSLKGKDDGELSEIIEIINSHFV
;
A
#
# COMPACT_ATOMS: atom_id res chain seq x y z
N ARG A 1 -42.92 14.72 -24.37
CA ARG A 1 -42.60 14.97 -25.80
C ARG A 1 -43.39 14.03 -26.72
N ALA A 2 -43.41 12.74 -26.50
CA ALA A 2 -44.16 11.78 -27.34
C ALA A 2 -45.67 12.07 -27.40
N LEU A 3 -46.29 12.37 -26.23
CA LEU A 3 -47.73 12.71 -26.16
C LEU A 3 -48.07 14.01 -26.91
N TYR A 4 -47.18 15.01 -26.84
CA TYR A 4 -47.35 16.24 -27.60
C TYR A 4 -47.30 16.02 -29.11
N ILE A 5 -46.34 15.22 -29.57
CA ILE A 5 -46.22 14.83 -30.99
C ILE A 5 -47.47 14.07 -31.43
N ASN A 6 -47.95 13.12 -30.62
CA ASN A 6 -49.17 12.37 -30.93
C ASN A 6 -50.40 13.27 -31.01
N PHE A 7 -50.51 14.24 -30.09
CA PHE A 7 -51.58 15.26 -30.12
C PHE A 7 -51.54 16.04 -31.45
N CYS A 8 -50.36 16.52 -31.85
CA CYS A 8 -50.20 17.25 -33.12
C CYS A 8 -50.57 16.39 -34.34
N MET A 9 -50.21 15.09 -34.33
CA MET A 9 -50.56 14.16 -35.40
C MET A 9 -52.07 13.90 -35.49
N ARG A 10 -52.80 13.86 -34.38
CA ARG A 10 -54.23 13.67 -34.32
C ARG A 10 -55.03 14.93 -34.70
N ASN A 11 -54.40 16.12 -34.54
CA ASN A 11 -55.03 17.43 -34.76
C ASN A 11 -54.23 18.25 -35.81
N PRO A 12 -54.07 17.81 -37.03
CA PRO A 12 -53.23 18.48 -38.04
C PRO A 12 -53.74 19.86 -38.46
N ASN A 13 -55.02 20.11 -38.24
CA ASN A 13 -55.66 21.36 -38.63
C ASN A 13 -55.49 22.49 -37.60
N LEU A 14 -55.01 22.17 -36.37
CA LEU A 14 -54.78 23.13 -35.32
C LEU A 14 -53.37 23.73 -35.46
N LYS A 15 -53.28 25.02 -35.65
CA LYS A 15 -52.00 25.72 -35.81
C LYS A 15 -51.37 25.96 -34.41
N GLN A 16 -50.15 25.45 -34.24
CA GLN A 16 -49.41 25.65 -33.01
C GLN A 16 -49.25 27.17 -32.67
N GLY A 17 -49.42 27.54 -31.40
CA GLY A 17 -49.33 28.92 -30.92
C GLY A 17 -50.63 29.70 -31.05
N THR A 18 -51.76 29.09 -31.48
CA THR A 18 -53.08 29.69 -31.46
C THR A 18 -53.83 29.34 -30.16
N GLU A 19 -54.79 30.19 -29.76
CA GLU A 19 -55.63 29.94 -28.59
C GLU A 19 -56.44 28.63 -28.72
N SER A 20 -56.97 28.36 -29.88
CA SER A 20 -57.68 27.11 -30.18
C SER A 20 -56.78 25.85 -30.07
N PHE A 21 -55.51 25.97 -30.40
CA PHE A 21 -54.55 24.86 -30.18
C PHE A 21 -54.29 24.63 -28.68
N ALA A 22 -54.11 25.73 -27.91
CA ALA A 22 -53.87 25.64 -26.48
C ALA A 22 -55.07 25.05 -25.72
N GLU A 23 -56.29 25.48 -26.08
CA GLU A 23 -57.54 24.99 -25.50
C GLU A 23 -57.74 23.48 -25.85
N ALA A 24 -57.56 23.07 -27.07
CA ALA A 24 -57.65 21.69 -27.47
C ALA A 24 -56.59 20.79 -26.76
N LEU A 25 -55.36 21.29 -26.56
CA LEU A 25 -54.33 20.56 -25.86
C LEU A 25 -54.63 20.41 -24.36
N LEU A 26 -55.20 21.44 -23.72
CA LEU A 26 -55.64 21.40 -22.33
C LEU A 26 -56.80 20.46 -22.10
N ASN A 27 -57.68 20.25 -23.12
CA ASN A 27 -58.82 19.34 -23.08
C ASN A 27 -58.53 17.94 -23.60
N ASP A 28 -57.32 17.66 -24.10
CA ASP A 28 -56.97 16.34 -24.60
C ASP A 28 -56.80 15.32 -23.47
N GLU A 29 -57.58 14.26 -23.52
CA GLU A 29 -57.61 13.20 -22.50
C GLU A 29 -56.28 12.47 -22.33
N TYR A 30 -55.50 12.27 -23.38
CA TYR A 30 -54.21 11.60 -23.30
C TYR A 30 -53.10 12.53 -22.83
N TYR A 31 -53.14 13.80 -23.22
CA TYR A 31 -52.16 14.78 -22.79
C TYR A 31 -52.30 15.15 -21.29
N ASN A 32 -53.52 15.19 -20.80
CA ASN A 32 -53.85 15.49 -19.41
C ASN A 32 -54.09 14.26 -18.54
N ALA A 33 -53.80 13.04 -19.07
CA ALA A 33 -53.93 11.84 -18.27
C ALA A 33 -53.11 11.90 -16.97
N ILE A 34 -53.71 11.47 -15.88
CA ILE A 34 -53.09 11.44 -14.57
C ILE A 34 -51.87 10.51 -14.62
N ARG A 35 -50.70 11.02 -14.34
CA ARG A 35 -49.49 10.24 -14.22
C ARG A 35 -49.39 9.60 -12.83
N ALA A 36 -49.91 8.41 -12.67
CA ALA A 36 -49.82 7.66 -11.43
C ALA A 36 -48.52 6.86 -11.38
N LYS A 37 -47.92 6.87 -10.21
CA LYS A 37 -46.75 6.03 -9.87
C LYS A 37 -47.03 5.36 -8.53
N TYR A 38 -46.41 4.20 -8.33
CA TYR A 38 -46.48 3.56 -7.02
C TYR A 38 -45.84 4.46 -5.97
N GLY A 39 -46.55 4.76 -4.90
CA GLY A 39 -46.12 5.66 -3.81
C GLY A 39 -45.07 5.02 -2.88
N TYR A 40 -44.86 3.71 -2.99
CA TYR A 40 -43.88 2.98 -2.17
C TYR A 40 -42.50 2.84 -2.81
N ALA A 41 -42.35 3.20 -4.09
CA ALA A 41 -41.07 3.18 -4.78
C ALA A 41 -40.81 4.52 -5.47
N VAL A 42 -39.82 5.24 -4.99
CA VAL A 42 -39.45 6.58 -5.47
C VAL A 42 -37.96 6.66 -5.74
N THR A 43 -37.56 7.54 -6.64
CA THR A 43 -36.13 7.81 -6.84
C THR A 43 -35.56 8.66 -5.72
N GLY A 44 -34.28 8.50 -5.38
CA GLY A 44 -33.65 9.22 -4.27
C GLY A 44 -33.86 10.73 -4.30
N HIS A 45 -33.81 11.39 -5.47
CA HIS A 45 -34.10 12.81 -5.60
C HIS A 45 -35.56 13.18 -5.29
N LYS A 46 -36.50 12.28 -5.58
CA LYS A 46 -37.94 12.55 -5.34
C LYS A 46 -38.38 12.25 -3.92
N CYS A 47 -37.59 11.53 -3.14
CA CYS A 47 -37.87 11.30 -1.73
C CYS A 47 -37.45 12.47 -0.83
N GLN A 48 -36.82 13.49 -1.40
CA GLN A 48 -36.39 14.68 -0.65
C GLN A 48 -37.58 15.37 -0.02
N GLY A 49 -37.50 15.64 1.29
CA GLY A 49 -38.62 16.23 2.09
C GLY A 49 -39.61 15.22 2.65
N GLY A 50 -39.57 13.94 2.24
CA GLY A 50 -40.38 12.85 2.83
C GLY A 50 -39.58 12.06 3.87
N GLU A 51 -40.30 11.51 4.87
CA GLU A 51 -39.74 10.62 5.88
C GLU A 51 -40.69 9.44 6.13
N TRP A 52 -40.12 8.26 6.34
CA TRP A 52 -40.89 7.04 6.55
C TRP A 52 -40.32 6.20 7.69
N GLY A 53 -41.21 5.50 8.40
CA GLY A 53 -40.80 4.66 9.52
C GLY A 53 -39.81 3.55 9.13
N LYS A 54 -39.97 2.97 7.93
CA LYS A 54 -39.08 1.94 7.36
C LYS A 54 -38.78 2.31 5.92
N VAL A 55 -37.51 2.26 5.54
CA VAL A 55 -37.03 2.58 4.18
C VAL A 55 -36.10 1.46 3.73
N PHE A 56 -36.23 1.07 2.47
CA PHE A 56 -35.30 0.20 1.76
C PHE A 56 -34.58 1.06 0.71
N VAL A 57 -33.24 1.06 0.73
CA VAL A 57 -32.43 1.79 -0.23
C VAL A 57 -31.55 0.82 -1.02
N ASP A 58 -31.69 0.88 -2.33
CA ASP A 58 -30.79 0.18 -3.25
C ASP A 58 -29.75 1.15 -3.82
N TYR A 59 -28.47 0.87 -3.54
CA TYR A 59 -27.34 1.69 -3.98
C TYR A 59 -26.80 1.30 -5.35
N THR A 60 -27.44 0.38 -6.08
CA THR A 60 -27.00 -0.02 -7.43
C THR A 60 -26.77 1.21 -8.31
N GLY A 61 -25.57 1.32 -8.90
CA GLY A 61 -25.18 2.45 -9.74
C GLY A 61 -24.89 3.75 -8.99
N ARG A 62 -24.82 3.70 -7.63
CA ARG A 62 -24.49 4.84 -6.74
C ARG A 62 -23.35 4.50 -5.77
N THR A 63 -22.37 3.78 -6.27
CA THR A 63 -21.18 3.34 -5.52
C THR A 63 -19.99 4.28 -5.66
N GLY A 64 -20.15 5.42 -6.36
CA GLY A 64 -19.13 6.43 -6.53
C GLY A 64 -18.83 7.19 -5.24
N LEU A 65 -17.59 7.70 -5.12
CA LEU A 65 -17.12 8.56 -4.03
C LEU A 65 -17.09 10.04 -4.47
N ASP A 66 -17.80 10.38 -5.54
CA ASP A 66 -18.02 11.74 -5.97
C ASP A 66 -19.10 12.42 -5.12
N ASP A 67 -19.08 13.75 -5.08
CA ASP A 67 -20.00 14.58 -4.31
C ASP A 67 -21.48 14.26 -4.58
N ASP A 68 -21.84 13.99 -5.83
CA ASP A 68 -23.22 13.70 -6.20
C ASP A 68 -23.68 12.36 -5.65
N SER A 69 -22.84 11.33 -5.70
CA SER A 69 -23.11 10.02 -5.12
C SER A 69 -23.22 10.07 -3.60
N LEU A 70 -22.34 10.83 -2.93
CA LEU A 70 -22.39 11.00 -1.47
C LEU A 70 -23.61 11.81 -1.01
N ARG A 71 -23.96 12.90 -1.72
CA ARG A 71 -25.18 13.67 -1.44
C ARG A 71 -26.45 12.86 -1.66
N TRP A 72 -26.47 12.05 -2.72
CA TRP A 72 -27.58 11.14 -2.97
C TRP A 72 -27.72 10.11 -1.84
N ALA A 73 -26.60 9.48 -1.45
CA ALA A 73 -26.54 8.49 -0.38
C ALA A 73 -27.05 9.08 0.93
N TYR A 74 -26.59 10.27 1.31
CA TYR A 74 -27.07 11.01 2.48
C TYR A 74 -28.58 11.26 2.40
N THR A 75 -29.07 11.79 1.27
CA THR A 75 -30.48 12.10 1.08
C THR A 75 -31.36 10.86 1.20
N ALA A 76 -30.96 9.75 0.58
CA ALA A 76 -31.72 8.50 0.61
C ALA A 76 -31.74 7.86 2.02
N THR A 77 -30.59 7.83 2.68
CA THR A 77 -30.40 7.21 4.00
C THR A 77 -31.19 7.92 5.08
N THR A 78 -31.17 9.26 5.07
CA THR A 78 -31.83 10.09 6.08
C THR A 78 -33.37 10.14 5.93
N ARG A 79 -33.95 9.38 5.00
CA ARG A 79 -35.41 9.25 4.88
C ARG A 79 -36.01 8.26 5.88
N ALA A 80 -35.18 7.41 6.48
CA ALA A 80 -35.65 6.43 7.47
C ALA A 80 -35.74 7.04 8.87
N GLN A 81 -36.94 7.01 9.48
CA GLN A 81 -37.13 7.43 10.86
C GLN A 81 -36.81 6.36 11.89
N LYS A 82 -37.06 5.07 11.57
CA LYS A 82 -36.89 3.96 12.52
C LYS A 82 -35.96 2.86 12.01
N THR A 83 -36.16 2.40 10.78
CA THR A 83 -35.40 1.26 10.24
C THR A 83 -35.00 1.51 8.80
N LEU A 84 -33.72 1.37 8.53
CA LEU A 84 -33.14 1.42 7.20
C LEU A 84 -32.71 0.01 6.77
N TYR A 85 -33.18 -0.44 5.62
CA TYR A 85 -32.69 -1.62 4.94
C TYR A 85 -31.89 -1.19 3.73
N VAL A 86 -30.75 -1.79 3.51
CA VAL A 86 -29.85 -1.42 2.41
C VAL A 86 -29.42 -2.63 1.60
N THR A 87 -29.22 -2.42 0.31
CA THR A 87 -28.56 -3.38 -0.59
C THR A 87 -27.53 -2.65 -1.43
N ASN A 88 -26.46 -3.37 -1.85
CA ASN A 88 -25.36 -2.81 -2.62
C ASN A 88 -24.75 -1.55 -1.99
N LEU A 89 -24.64 -1.53 -0.64
CA LEU A 89 -24.07 -0.40 0.08
C LEU A 89 -22.62 -0.17 -0.36
N PRO A 90 -22.25 1.06 -0.80
CA PRO A 90 -20.87 1.35 -1.12
C PRO A 90 -20.01 1.27 0.12
N HIS A 91 -18.92 0.54 0.05
CA HIS A 91 -17.94 0.47 1.12
C HIS A 91 -17.01 1.69 1.02
N ILE A 92 -17.31 2.74 1.79
CA ILE A 92 -16.54 3.98 1.80
C ILE A 92 -15.49 3.90 2.90
N THR A 93 -14.24 3.72 2.51
CA THR A 93 -13.08 3.71 3.42
C THR A 93 -11.97 4.58 2.83
N PRO A 94 -10.95 4.95 3.63
CA PRO A 94 -9.77 5.62 3.08
C PRO A 94 -9.06 4.86 1.94
N PHE A 95 -9.39 3.57 1.78
CA PHE A 95 -8.82 2.68 0.76
C PHE A 95 -9.74 2.45 -0.45
N SER A 96 -10.91 3.08 -0.54
CA SER A 96 -11.89 2.81 -1.60
C SER A 96 -11.40 3.13 -3.02
N LYS A 97 -10.34 3.93 -3.15
CA LYS A 97 -9.67 4.25 -4.43
C LYS A 97 -8.29 3.59 -4.53
N PHE A 98 -7.94 2.73 -3.58
CA PHE A 98 -6.60 2.17 -3.50
C PHE A 98 -6.34 1.14 -4.60
N ARG A 99 -5.18 1.22 -5.21
CA ARG A 99 -4.66 0.25 -6.17
C ARG A 99 -3.18 0.02 -5.93
N ILE A 100 -2.71 -1.18 -6.20
CA ILE A 100 -1.28 -1.49 -6.16
C ILE A 100 -0.76 -1.63 -7.59
N GLU A 101 0.31 -0.91 -7.89
CA GLU A 101 1.00 -1.00 -9.17
C GLU A 101 1.83 -2.31 -9.24
N PRO A 102 2.15 -2.80 -10.44
CA PRO A 102 3.08 -3.91 -10.59
C PRO A 102 4.44 -3.59 -9.95
N ILE A 103 5.12 -4.62 -9.44
CA ILE A 103 6.45 -4.48 -8.82
C ILE A 103 7.42 -3.84 -9.82
N GLN A 104 8.00 -2.72 -9.41
CA GLN A 104 9.01 -2.01 -10.17
C GLN A 104 10.40 -2.42 -9.72
N LYS A 105 11.36 -2.40 -10.63
CA LYS A 105 12.75 -2.76 -10.36
C LYS A 105 13.62 -1.50 -10.25
N CYS A 106 14.31 -1.35 -9.13
CA CYS A 106 15.26 -0.27 -8.92
C CYS A 106 16.72 -0.77 -8.96
N LYS A 107 17.66 0.14 -9.18
CA LYS A 107 19.09 -0.21 -9.19
C LYS A 107 19.65 -0.32 -7.77
N ASN A 108 19.21 0.55 -6.88
CA ASN A 108 19.67 0.63 -5.51
C ASN A 108 18.48 0.89 -4.59
N ILE A 109 18.52 0.33 -3.40
CA ILE A 109 17.61 0.71 -2.31
C ILE A 109 18.31 1.81 -1.49
N ALA A 110 17.54 2.82 -1.10
CA ALA A 110 18.05 3.95 -0.36
C ALA A 110 18.62 3.56 1.03
N PRO A 111 19.59 4.30 1.57
CA PRO A 111 20.13 4.04 2.91
C PRO A 111 19.06 4.03 4.00
N GLU A 112 18.00 4.80 3.82
CA GLU A 112 16.85 4.92 4.73
C GLU A 112 16.11 3.59 4.94
N CYS A 113 16.36 2.59 4.11
CA CYS A 113 15.79 1.24 4.29
C CYS A 113 16.23 0.56 5.60
N ARG A 114 17.23 1.10 6.29
CA ARG A 114 17.85 0.47 7.46
C ARG A 114 17.89 1.45 8.64
N ILE A 115 17.20 1.11 9.72
CA ILE A 115 17.42 1.70 11.03
C ILE A 115 17.83 0.59 11.97
N LEU A 116 19.09 0.59 12.38
CA LEU A 116 19.65 -0.43 13.27
C LEU A 116 19.42 -0.05 14.73
N ASN A 117 19.28 -1.07 15.58
CA ASN A 117 19.33 -0.90 17.02
C ASN A 117 20.73 -0.40 17.43
N GLU A 118 20.83 0.15 18.64
CA GLU A 118 22.11 0.41 19.27
C GLU A 118 22.92 -0.90 19.32
N VAL A 119 24.15 -0.84 18.80
CA VAL A 119 25.01 -2.01 18.64
C VAL A 119 26.22 -1.86 19.56
N PRO A 120 26.55 -2.87 20.37
CA PRO A 120 27.67 -2.82 21.27
C PRO A 120 29.01 -2.64 20.51
N PRO A 121 30.06 -2.11 21.18
CA PRO A 121 31.40 -2.04 20.60
C PRO A 121 31.93 -3.43 20.24
N THR A 122 32.73 -3.50 19.20
CA THR A 122 33.40 -4.75 18.80
C THR A 122 34.87 -4.75 19.23
N PRO A 123 35.49 -5.90 19.42
CA PRO A 123 36.89 -5.97 19.84
C PRO A 123 37.88 -5.51 18.75
N PHE A 124 37.44 -5.43 17.50
CA PHE A 124 38.31 -5.13 16.35
C PHE A 124 38.07 -3.77 15.72
N HIS A 125 36.91 -3.14 15.96
CA HIS A 125 36.58 -1.84 15.41
C HIS A 125 36.89 -0.70 16.40
N ASN A 126 37.35 0.41 15.89
CA ASN A 126 37.57 1.61 16.69
C ASN A 126 36.22 2.33 16.98
N LYS A 127 36.25 3.36 17.82
CA LYS A 127 35.03 4.08 18.25
C LYS A 127 34.31 4.84 17.13
N ASN A 128 34.95 5.06 15.98
CA ASN A 128 34.41 5.86 14.87
C ASN A 128 33.76 4.98 13.77
N VAL A 129 33.61 3.70 14.00
CA VAL A 129 32.95 2.80 13.02
C VAL A 129 31.46 2.89 13.19
N ASP A 130 30.74 2.99 12.07
CA ASP A 130 29.30 3.10 12.02
C ASP A 130 28.58 1.89 12.62
N ASN A 131 27.37 2.12 13.13
CA ASN A 131 26.57 1.07 13.75
C ASN A 131 26.24 -0.09 12.79
N GLY A 132 26.08 0.18 11.48
CA GLY A 132 25.87 -0.84 10.49
C GLY A 132 27.04 -1.82 10.34
N ILE A 133 28.27 -1.30 10.37
CA ILE A 133 29.51 -2.11 10.32
C ILE A 133 29.62 -2.95 11.60
N ARG A 134 29.34 -2.37 12.77
CA ARG A 134 29.32 -3.13 14.04
C ARG A 134 28.26 -4.21 14.06
N ALA A 135 27.03 -3.90 13.59
CA ALA A 135 25.96 -4.87 13.49
C ALA A 135 26.33 -6.02 12.56
N LYS A 136 26.97 -5.71 11.42
CA LYS A 136 27.49 -6.74 10.49
C LYS A 136 28.50 -7.66 11.15
N TYR A 137 29.44 -7.08 11.92
CA TYR A 137 30.41 -7.86 12.68
C TYR A 137 29.71 -8.82 13.66
N HIS A 138 28.77 -8.33 14.46
CA HIS A 138 28.06 -9.16 15.44
C HIS A 138 27.23 -10.27 14.76
N CYS A 139 26.63 -9.98 13.63
CA CYS A 139 25.92 -10.97 12.84
C CYS A 139 26.88 -12.08 12.36
N ILE A 140 28.02 -11.68 11.77
CA ILE A 140 29.05 -12.64 11.31
C ILE A 140 29.61 -13.44 12.50
N ALA A 141 29.93 -12.79 13.62
CA ALA A 141 30.46 -13.46 14.80
C ALA A 141 29.50 -14.54 15.31
N LYS A 142 28.20 -14.22 15.36
CA LYS A 142 27.16 -15.17 15.74
C LYS A 142 27.05 -16.34 14.76
N ASN A 143 27.08 -16.07 13.46
CA ASN A 143 27.05 -17.11 12.43
C ASN A 143 28.27 -18.05 12.57
N MET A 144 29.42 -17.51 12.92
CA MET A 144 30.66 -18.27 13.10
C MET A 144 30.68 -19.15 14.38
N GLU A 145 29.79 -18.93 15.35
CA GLU A 145 29.71 -19.77 16.57
C GLU A 145 29.40 -21.24 16.26
N TYR A 146 28.79 -21.52 15.13
CA TYR A 146 28.35 -22.88 14.74
C TYR A 146 29.37 -23.63 13.90
N ILE A 147 30.54 -23.01 13.60
CA ILE A 147 31.58 -23.59 12.74
C ILE A 147 32.95 -23.42 13.43
N PRO A 148 33.94 -24.29 13.10
CA PRO A 148 35.24 -24.26 13.74
C PRO A 148 36.18 -23.17 13.22
N TYR A 149 35.64 -22.02 12.82
CA TYR A 149 36.38 -20.89 12.28
C TYR A 149 36.31 -19.71 13.24
N ARG A 150 37.35 -18.86 13.26
CA ARG A 150 37.42 -17.71 14.16
C ARG A 150 37.84 -16.46 13.42
N ILE A 151 37.17 -15.34 13.68
CA ILE A 151 37.64 -14.03 13.25
C ILE A 151 38.82 -13.66 14.12
N ILE A 152 40.00 -13.50 13.54
CA ILE A 152 41.22 -13.13 14.28
C ILE A 152 41.55 -11.65 14.19
N SER A 153 41.13 -10.96 13.13
CA SER A 153 41.24 -9.52 13.02
C SER A 153 40.26 -8.97 11.98
N VAL A 154 39.87 -7.72 12.15
CA VAL A 154 39.13 -6.95 11.17
C VAL A 154 39.82 -5.59 10.98
N GLN A 155 40.03 -5.21 9.72
CA GLN A 155 40.63 -3.93 9.34
C GLN A 155 39.60 -3.13 8.55
N SER A 156 39.21 -1.96 9.06
CA SER A 156 38.32 -1.04 8.40
C SER A 156 39.08 -0.08 7.48
N ARG A 157 38.61 0.02 6.25
CA ARG A 157 39.05 1.02 5.27
C ARG A 157 37.78 1.72 4.69
N PRO A 158 37.89 2.87 4.07
CA PRO A 158 36.75 3.51 3.44
C PRO A 158 36.06 2.54 2.45
N TYR A 159 34.77 2.22 2.72
CA TYR A 159 33.93 1.33 1.92
C TYR A 159 34.41 -0.13 1.83
N LEU A 160 35.24 -0.60 2.76
CA LEU A 160 35.81 -1.97 2.76
C LEU A 160 36.14 -2.41 4.19
N GLU A 161 35.59 -3.54 4.60
CA GLU A 161 36.01 -4.27 5.79
C GLU A 161 36.79 -5.53 5.38
N ILE A 162 37.98 -5.72 5.95
CA ILE A 162 38.85 -6.87 5.67
C ILE A 162 38.80 -7.79 6.88
N TYR A 163 38.23 -8.97 6.69
CA TYR A 163 38.15 -10.01 7.71
C TYR A 163 39.26 -11.04 7.51
N ASN A 164 40.04 -11.28 8.54
CA ASN A 164 40.99 -12.40 8.59
C ASN A 164 40.40 -13.49 9.47
N ILE A 165 40.21 -14.66 8.89
CA ILE A 165 39.50 -15.79 9.51
C ILE A 165 40.47 -16.98 9.61
N GLN A 166 40.62 -17.49 10.85
CA GLN A 166 41.40 -18.71 11.11
C GLN A 166 40.59 -19.93 10.66
N THR A 167 41.17 -20.73 9.79
CA THR A 167 40.68 -22.02 9.37
C THR A 167 41.68 -23.11 9.80
N PRO A 168 41.37 -24.43 9.69
CA PRO A 168 42.30 -25.49 9.95
C PRO A 168 43.58 -25.42 9.13
N ASP A 169 43.48 -24.87 7.92
CA ASP A 169 44.60 -24.82 6.95
C ASP A 169 45.41 -23.52 7.03
N GLY A 170 44.99 -22.54 7.86
CA GLY A 170 45.69 -21.27 8.00
C GLY A 170 44.74 -20.08 8.20
N VAL A 171 45.17 -18.92 7.76
CA VAL A 171 44.41 -17.68 7.85
C VAL A 171 43.98 -17.23 6.47
N ASP A 172 42.69 -17.15 6.27
CA ASP A 172 42.07 -16.72 5.03
C ASP A 172 41.57 -15.28 5.16
N ARG A 173 41.80 -14.49 4.10
CA ARG A 173 41.31 -13.12 4.02
C ARG A 173 40.06 -13.00 3.16
N TYR A 174 39.08 -12.25 3.68
CA TYR A 174 37.84 -11.92 2.98
C TYR A 174 37.62 -10.42 2.94
N ASP A 175 37.31 -9.90 1.77
CA ASP A 175 37.05 -8.48 1.53
C ASP A 175 35.53 -8.25 1.43
N LEU A 176 34.98 -7.45 2.35
CA LEU A 176 33.57 -7.08 2.41
C LEU A 176 33.44 -5.63 1.97
N PHE A 177 33.09 -5.40 0.73
CA PHE A 177 32.82 -4.06 0.22
C PHE A 177 31.43 -3.58 0.62
N TYR A 178 31.28 -2.31 0.89
CA TYR A 178 29.98 -1.71 1.19
C TYR A 178 29.83 -0.33 0.52
N LYS A 179 28.59 0.13 0.42
CA LYS A 179 28.21 1.45 -0.09
C LYS A 179 27.74 2.35 1.06
N ALA A 180 27.45 3.60 0.76
CA ALA A 180 26.81 4.52 1.69
C ALA A 180 25.55 3.87 2.31
N GLY A 181 25.34 4.08 3.62
CA GLY A 181 24.28 3.43 4.40
C GLY A 181 24.60 1.98 4.79
N ASP A 182 25.90 1.60 4.82
CA ASP A 182 26.39 0.28 5.23
C ASP A 182 25.74 -0.90 4.48
N ILE A 183 25.45 -0.70 3.19
CA ILE A 183 24.90 -1.73 2.31
C ILE A 183 26.05 -2.59 1.82
N PHE A 184 26.21 -3.77 2.42
CA PHE A 184 27.26 -4.72 2.09
C PHE A 184 27.02 -5.40 0.75
N GLN A 185 28.12 -5.62 0.02
CA GLN A 185 28.15 -6.48 -1.17
C GLN A 185 28.57 -7.89 -0.74
N PRO A 186 28.33 -8.91 -1.57
CA PRO A 186 28.81 -10.24 -1.29
C PRO A 186 30.30 -10.25 -0.99
N ALA A 187 30.66 -10.92 0.10
CA ALA A 187 32.05 -11.12 0.51
C ALA A 187 32.86 -11.82 -0.58
N LYS A 188 34.12 -11.44 -0.68
CA LYS A 188 35.05 -12.03 -1.66
C LYS A 188 36.29 -12.56 -0.94
N ALA A 189 36.58 -13.85 -1.12
CA ALA A 189 37.83 -14.43 -0.68
C ALA A 189 39.00 -13.85 -1.50
N ALA A 190 40.08 -13.46 -0.82
CA ALA A 190 41.32 -13.03 -1.49
C ALA A 190 42.00 -14.21 -2.25
N SER A 191 41.92 -15.40 -1.68
CA SER A 191 42.44 -16.65 -2.27
C SER A 191 41.44 -17.77 -1.98
N PRO A 192 40.52 -18.06 -2.92
CA PRO A 192 39.53 -19.11 -2.75
C PRO A 192 40.15 -20.49 -2.50
N ASN A 193 39.56 -21.22 -1.52
CA ASN A 193 39.96 -22.58 -1.16
C ASN A 193 38.71 -23.42 -0.78
N GLN A 194 38.93 -24.63 -0.24
CA GLN A 194 37.84 -25.53 0.16
C GLN A 194 36.91 -24.98 1.25
N HIS A 195 37.36 -24.03 2.07
CA HIS A 195 36.57 -23.38 3.15
C HIS A 195 35.75 -22.20 2.67
N THR A 196 36.10 -21.60 1.53
CA THR A 196 35.49 -20.39 0.98
C THR A 196 33.97 -20.48 0.86
N PRO A 197 33.37 -21.54 0.30
CA PRO A 197 31.88 -21.52 0.14
C PRO A 197 31.13 -21.42 1.46
N LEU A 198 31.59 -22.10 2.51
CA LEU A 198 30.96 -22.06 3.81
C LEU A 198 31.16 -20.71 4.48
N ILE A 199 32.36 -20.16 4.44
CA ILE A 199 32.70 -18.88 5.03
C ILE A 199 31.92 -17.74 4.33
N GLU A 200 31.83 -17.75 3.01
CA GLU A 200 31.06 -16.75 2.27
C GLU A 200 29.57 -16.80 2.60
N ILE A 201 28.99 -17.97 2.85
CA ILE A 201 27.60 -18.09 3.35
C ILE A 201 27.49 -17.38 4.69
N MET A 202 28.39 -17.64 5.65
CA MET A 202 28.35 -17.02 6.99
C MET A 202 28.58 -15.51 6.95
N LEU A 203 29.45 -15.04 6.07
CA LEU A 203 29.74 -13.60 5.89
C LEU A 203 28.57 -12.86 5.22
N ASN A 204 27.82 -13.52 4.34
CA ASN A 204 26.74 -12.91 3.57
C ASN A 204 25.39 -13.01 4.25
N ASP A 205 25.21 -13.91 5.21
CA ASP A 205 23.97 -14.02 5.94
C ASP A 205 23.79 -12.83 6.90
N GLU A 206 22.72 -12.07 6.69
CA GLU A 206 22.33 -10.90 7.50
C GLU A 206 21.10 -11.16 8.37
N GLN A 207 20.60 -12.39 8.46
CA GLN A 207 19.39 -12.68 9.23
C GLN A 207 19.52 -12.34 10.72
N GLY A 208 20.73 -12.38 11.26
CA GLY A 208 21.01 -11.97 12.65
C GLY A 208 21.05 -10.46 12.88
N MET A 209 21.01 -9.62 11.87
CA MET A 209 20.98 -8.16 12.04
C MET A 209 19.61 -7.72 12.57
N SER A 210 19.62 -6.93 13.64
CA SER A 210 18.40 -6.39 14.24
C SER A 210 18.11 -4.97 13.74
N TYR A 211 16.91 -4.77 13.22
CA TYR A 211 16.42 -3.47 12.76
C TYR A 211 15.39 -2.93 13.75
N LYS A 212 15.39 -1.62 13.93
CA LYS A 212 14.42 -0.91 14.76
C LYS A 212 13.98 0.34 14.01
N TYR A 213 12.70 0.58 13.94
CA TYR A 213 12.17 1.84 13.47
C TYR A 213 11.24 2.44 14.53
N ASN A 214 11.15 3.77 14.52
CA ASN A 214 10.32 4.52 15.46
C ASN A 214 9.38 5.41 14.65
N TYR A 215 8.31 4.80 14.15
CA TYR A 215 7.32 5.46 13.33
C TYR A 215 5.98 5.53 14.08
N ILE A 216 5.45 6.73 14.16
CA ILE A 216 4.12 7.00 14.71
C ILE A 216 3.28 7.52 13.55
N PRO A 217 2.24 6.79 13.12
CA PRO A 217 1.35 7.24 12.05
C PRO A 217 0.72 8.59 12.34
N SER A 218 0.64 9.45 11.33
CA SER A 218 0.11 10.81 11.44
C SER A 218 -1.41 10.86 11.63
N ASP A 219 -2.13 9.85 11.15
CA ASP A 219 -3.59 9.75 11.23
C ASP A 219 -4.10 8.30 11.28
N GLU A 220 -5.42 8.14 11.43
CA GLU A 220 -6.07 6.82 11.53
C GLU A 220 -5.92 5.98 10.24
N SER A 221 -5.87 6.61 9.07
CA SER A 221 -5.71 5.90 7.79
C SER A 221 -4.31 5.30 7.68
N HIS A 222 -3.28 6.04 8.10
CA HIS A 222 -1.91 5.55 8.18
C HIS A 222 -1.74 4.46 9.25
N CYS A 223 -2.48 4.54 10.39
CA CYS A 223 -2.52 3.46 11.37
C CYS A 223 -3.04 2.16 10.74
N LYS A 224 -4.20 2.20 10.09
CA LYS A 224 -4.82 1.04 9.45
C LYS A 224 -3.93 0.44 8.36
N LEU A 225 -3.27 1.31 7.57
CA LEU A 225 -2.34 0.86 6.53
C LEU A 225 -1.10 0.19 7.13
N LEU A 226 -0.51 0.77 8.16
CA LEU A 226 0.65 0.18 8.86
C LEU A 226 0.29 -1.19 9.43
N ASP A 227 -0.87 -1.31 10.08
CA ASP A 227 -1.32 -2.57 10.66
C ASP A 227 -1.56 -3.64 9.59
N LEU A 228 -2.12 -3.26 8.45
CA LEU A 228 -2.30 -4.16 7.31
C LEU A 228 -0.97 -4.65 6.74
N ILE A 229 -0.03 -3.73 6.46
CA ILE A 229 1.29 -4.09 5.93
C ILE A 229 2.07 -4.94 6.94
N ARG A 230 2.00 -4.59 8.24
CA ARG A 230 2.63 -5.37 9.32
C ARG A 230 2.08 -6.78 9.37
N SER A 231 0.75 -6.93 9.36
CA SER A 231 0.10 -8.24 9.37
C SER A 231 0.50 -9.09 8.17
N ALA A 232 0.57 -8.49 6.98
CA ALA A 232 1.03 -9.19 5.78
C ALA A 232 2.50 -9.63 5.89
N CYS A 233 3.38 -8.75 6.38
CA CYS A 233 4.79 -9.06 6.62
C CYS A 233 4.97 -10.18 7.65
N ASP A 234 4.22 -10.12 8.76
CA ASP A 234 4.31 -11.12 9.84
C ASP A 234 3.87 -12.51 9.37
N THR A 235 2.87 -12.58 8.48
CA THR A 235 2.36 -13.84 7.91
C THR A 235 3.45 -14.62 7.16
N ILE A 236 4.36 -13.92 6.49
CA ILE A 236 5.45 -14.53 5.69
C ILE A 236 6.83 -14.33 6.32
N SER A 237 6.89 -13.89 7.58
CA SER A 237 8.15 -13.67 8.33
C SER A 237 9.08 -12.62 7.71
N VAL A 238 8.56 -11.63 7.00
CA VAL A 238 9.29 -10.47 6.49
C VAL A 238 9.34 -9.38 7.55
N GLN A 239 10.50 -8.75 7.72
CA GLN A 239 10.68 -7.69 8.71
C GLN A 239 10.51 -6.31 8.07
N ILE A 240 9.66 -5.45 8.64
CA ILE A 240 9.66 -4.01 8.33
C ILE A 240 10.91 -3.40 8.99
N THR A 241 11.75 -2.77 8.19
CA THR A 241 13.03 -2.22 8.65
C THR A 241 12.96 -0.73 8.91
N ASN A 242 12.13 -0.01 8.20
CA ASN A 242 11.88 1.42 8.39
C ASN A 242 10.55 1.86 7.78
N VAL A 243 10.01 2.98 8.29
CA VAL A 243 8.86 3.67 7.70
C VAL A 243 9.18 5.16 7.67
N VAL A 244 9.03 5.78 6.50
CA VAL A 244 9.35 7.20 6.29
C VAL A 244 8.18 7.89 5.60
N GLU A 245 7.64 8.93 6.23
CA GLU A 245 6.67 9.84 5.60
C GLU A 245 7.40 10.94 4.83
N HIS A 246 6.93 11.21 3.62
CA HIS A 246 7.42 12.24 2.71
C HIS A 246 6.33 13.29 2.53
N ALA A 247 6.41 14.37 3.31
CA ALA A 247 5.40 15.44 3.29
C ALA A 247 5.35 16.17 1.94
N GLU A 248 6.49 16.23 1.25
CA GLU A 248 6.65 16.95 -0.03
C GLU A 248 5.89 16.31 -1.20
N ASP A 249 5.63 15.00 -1.15
CA ASP A 249 4.91 14.28 -2.21
C ASP A 249 3.71 13.46 -1.69
N PHE A 250 3.29 13.74 -0.45
CA PHE A 250 2.15 13.09 0.20
C PHE A 250 2.23 11.56 0.14
N SER A 251 3.39 11.01 0.50
CA SER A 251 3.60 9.57 0.48
C SER A 251 4.27 9.05 1.74
N THR A 252 4.11 7.76 1.98
CA THR A 252 4.79 7.01 3.04
C THR A 252 5.47 5.80 2.43
N THR A 253 6.74 5.61 2.74
CA THR A 253 7.51 4.46 2.26
C THR A 253 7.73 3.47 3.39
N TYR A 254 7.28 2.24 3.18
CA TYR A 254 7.47 1.10 4.06
C TYR A 254 8.61 0.25 3.54
N TYR A 255 9.75 0.31 4.20
CA TYR A 255 10.92 -0.51 3.87
C TYR A 255 10.85 -1.84 4.58
N MET A 256 11.24 -2.90 3.89
CA MET A 256 11.21 -4.25 4.42
C MET A 256 12.42 -5.06 3.97
N ARG A 257 12.80 -6.01 4.81
CA ARG A 257 13.84 -6.98 4.51
C ARG A 257 13.19 -8.30 4.11
N THR A 258 13.36 -8.69 2.88
CA THR A 258 13.03 -10.00 2.35
C THR A 258 14.24 -10.93 2.44
N SER A 259 14.04 -12.24 2.27
CA SER A 259 15.10 -13.25 2.42
C SER A 259 16.33 -12.97 1.55
N GLY A 260 16.16 -12.38 0.39
CA GLY A 260 17.26 -12.14 -0.56
C GLY A 260 17.71 -10.69 -0.67
N THR A 261 16.99 -9.70 -0.11
CA THR A 261 17.27 -8.29 -0.34
C THR A 261 16.42 -7.37 0.55
N PHE A 262 16.56 -6.06 0.32
CA PHE A 262 15.59 -5.07 0.77
C PHE A 262 14.61 -4.74 -0.36
N SER A 263 13.36 -4.55 0.04
CA SER A 263 12.29 -4.09 -0.83
C SER A 263 11.51 -2.98 -0.13
N TYR A 264 10.66 -2.26 -0.86
CA TYR A 264 9.80 -1.26 -0.23
C TYR A 264 8.50 -1.08 -1.00
N ILE A 265 7.50 -0.57 -0.27
CA ILE A 265 6.22 -0.14 -0.85
C ILE A 265 6.07 1.33 -0.53
N LYS A 266 6.03 2.17 -1.57
CA LYS A 266 5.72 3.60 -1.43
C LYS A 266 4.24 3.82 -1.68
N VAL A 267 3.54 4.37 -0.70
CA VAL A 267 2.09 4.58 -0.71
C VAL A 267 1.79 6.06 -0.77
N TYR A 268 0.84 6.45 -1.60
CA TYR A 268 0.46 7.83 -1.85
C TYR A 268 -0.93 8.15 -1.34
N VAL A 269 -1.08 9.33 -0.77
CA VAL A 269 -2.33 9.86 -0.22
C VAL A 269 -2.71 11.11 -1.01
N ASN A 270 -4.00 11.33 -1.27
CA ASN A 270 -4.47 12.56 -1.90
C ASN A 270 -4.85 13.62 -0.85
N SER A 271 -5.22 14.83 -1.31
CA SER A 271 -5.64 15.95 -0.45
C SER A 271 -6.88 15.64 0.41
N ASP A 272 -7.66 14.64 0.03
CA ASP A 272 -8.88 14.25 0.74
C ASP A 272 -8.63 13.15 1.78
N GLY A 273 -7.37 12.77 1.99
CA GLY A 273 -6.98 11.71 2.92
C GLY A 273 -7.23 10.29 2.42
N PHE A 274 -7.55 10.09 1.12
CA PHE A 274 -7.66 8.76 0.53
C PHE A 274 -6.30 8.24 0.11
N ILE A 275 -6.03 6.98 0.43
CA ILE A 275 -4.90 6.25 -0.09
C ILE A 275 -5.24 5.84 -1.53
N THR A 276 -4.46 6.33 -2.49
CA THR A 276 -4.79 6.24 -3.91
C THR A 276 -4.07 5.11 -4.60
N TYR A 277 -2.79 4.96 -4.35
CA TYR A 277 -2.01 3.88 -4.94
C TYR A 277 -0.75 3.57 -4.16
N ALA A 278 -0.22 2.37 -4.38
CA ALA A 278 1.05 1.93 -3.86
C ALA A 278 1.98 1.48 -4.99
N LYS A 279 3.26 1.82 -4.85
CA LYS A 279 4.34 1.40 -5.74
C LYS A 279 5.29 0.47 -5.02
N PRO A 280 5.16 -0.85 -5.21
CA PRO A 280 6.13 -1.79 -4.68
C PRO A 280 7.41 -1.77 -5.53
N MET A 281 8.56 -1.79 -4.84
CA MET A 281 9.88 -1.70 -5.46
C MET A 281 10.79 -2.80 -4.92
N SER A 282 11.53 -3.47 -5.80
CA SER A 282 12.58 -4.41 -5.41
C SER A 282 13.86 -4.20 -6.22
N LEU A 283 14.98 -4.76 -5.76
CA LEU A 283 16.26 -4.66 -6.49
C LEU A 283 16.22 -5.48 -7.78
N LYS A 284 16.75 -4.88 -8.87
CA LYS A 284 16.89 -5.56 -10.14
C LYS A 284 17.77 -6.82 -10.00
N GLY A 285 17.28 -7.94 -10.53
CA GLY A 285 17.99 -9.21 -10.51
C GLY A 285 17.95 -9.97 -9.18
N LYS A 286 17.12 -9.53 -8.23
CA LYS A 286 16.85 -10.25 -6.98
C LYS A 286 15.44 -10.84 -7.01
N ASP A 287 15.26 -11.92 -6.23
CA ASP A 287 13.95 -12.52 -6.03
C ASP A 287 13.04 -11.56 -5.25
N ASP A 288 11.82 -11.43 -5.71
CA ASP A 288 10.76 -10.59 -5.12
C ASP A 288 9.49 -11.40 -4.81
N GLY A 289 9.62 -12.72 -4.68
CA GLY A 289 8.50 -13.63 -4.37
C GLY A 289 7.78 -13.23 -3.09
N GLU A 290 8.50 -12.95 -2.00
CA GLU A 290 7.92 -12.51 -0.73
C GLU A 290 7.20 -11.17 -0.86
N LEU A 291 7.74 -10.21 -1.64
CA LEU A 291 7.07 -8.94 -1.91
C LEU A 291 5.78 -9.16 -2.71
N SER A 292 5.79 -10.08 -3.66
CA SER A 292 4.58 -10.46 -4.42
C SER A 292 3.50 -11.03 -3.50
N GLU A 293 3.87 -11.90 -2.57
CA GLU A 293 2.96 -12.51 -1.60
C GLU A 293 2.37 -11.44 -0.65
N ILE A 294 3.19 -10.50 -0.16
CA ILE A 294 2.69 -9.34 0.64
C ILE A 294 1.64 -8.57 -0.16
N ILE A 295 1.89 -8.30 -1.44
CA ILE A 295 0.97 -7.57 -2.31
C ILE A 295 -0.34 -8.34 -2.47
N GLU A 296 -0.30 -9.65 -2.65
CA GLU A 296 -1.51 -10.49 -2.74
C GLU A 296 -2.32 -10.45 -1.45
N ILE A 297 -1.66 -10.55 -0.28
CA ILE A 297 -2.32 -10.43 1.03
C ILE A 297 -2.99 -9.06 1.16
N ILE A 298 -2.29 -7.97 0.83
CA ILE A 298 -2.84 -6.61 0.90
C ILE A 298 -4.04 -6.49 -0.05
N ASN A 299 -3.92 -6.94 -1.29
CA ASN A 299 -5.01 -6.86 -2.27
C ASN A 299 -6.26 -7.62 -1.82
N SER A 300 -6.10 -8.78 -1.17
CA SER A 300 -7.22 -9.59 -0.68
C SER A 300 -8.08 -8.90 0.38
N HIS A 301 -7.56 -7.85 1.03
CA HIS A 301 -8.29 -7.06 2.03
C HIS A 301 -9.16 -5.97 1.40
N PHE A 302 -9.00 -5.67 0.09
CA PHE A 302 -9.73 -4.60 -0.61
C PHE A 302 -10.68 -5.12 -1.70
N VAL A 303 -10.72 -6.41 -1.93
CA VAL A 303 -11.67 -7.10 -2.80
C VAL A 303 -12.78 -7.71 -1.95
#